data_400a170a81da7ff9d94b9b30133cf157
#
_entry.id   400a170a81da7ff9d94b9b30133cf157
#
_cell.length_a   1.000
_cell.length_b   1.000
_cell.length_c   1.000
_cell.angle_alpha   90.00
_cell.angle_beta   90.00
_cell.angle_gamma   90.00
#
_symmetry.space_group_name_H-M   'P 1'
#
loop_
_entity.id
_entity.type
_entity.pdbx_description
1 polymer ?
#
loop_
_entity_poly.entity_id
_entity_poly.type
_entity_poly.pdbx_seq_one_letter_code
_entity_poly.pdbx_strand_id
1 'polypeptide(L)'
;MKKIFVILLLLAGITAFAQNSADRQQQAGKVEVVSWTLTPMDGSRVGAKSPSSDDVKECLGEIRHGKYYAPDGKVYGRRTATYKAAKELLSVQDRMAPMRETVGYSTREMDVEYPESELSNWFIDNIMEAVAKESGKSVSFGVGNFGGIRCAMPQGNIILDDLKSMFPFRNQIVYLELQGSEIRAILEKMAADRFQVLGGCRVVAKDGKLVSAELDGEPLDDARWYGVATISFLLEGGDGL
;
A
#
# COMPACT_ATOMS: atom_id res chain seq x y z
N MET A 1 57.58 37.39 -11.89
CA MET A 1 56.43 38.10 -11.31
C MET A 1 55.06 37.63 -11.83
N LYS A 2 54.89 37.01 -12.99
CA LYS A 2 53.59 36.58 -13.53
C LYS A 2 53.00 35.29 -12.85
N LYS A 3 53.83 34.44 -12.22
CA LYS A 3 53.36 33.18 -11.63
C LYS A 3 52.76 33.36 -10.21
N ILE A 4 53.12 34.40 -9.47
CA ILE A 4 52.60 34.69 -8.12
C ILE A 4 51.17 35.25 -8.21
N PHE A 5 50.83 35.97 -9.24
CA PHE A 5 49.50 36.57 -9.43
C PHE A 5 48.40 35.57 -9.74
N VAL A 6 48.75 34.44 -10.43
CA VAL A 6 47.80 33.40 -10.75
C VAL A 6 47.46 32.54 -9.51
N ILE A 7 48.45 32.32 -8.62
CA ILE A 7 48.22 31.57 -7.35
C ILE A 7 47.38 32.35 -6.36
N LEU A 8 47.53 33.66 -6.30
CA LEU A 8 46.69 34.53 -5.45
C LEU A 8 45.24 34.60 -5.92
N LEU A 9 45.00 34.61 -7.26
CA LEU A 9 43.64 34.57 -7.81
C LEU A 9 42.95 33.22 -7.60
N LEU A 10 43.69 32.12 -7.63
CA LEU A 10 43.16 30.77 -7.32
C LEU A 10 42.81 30.63 -5.83
N LEU A 11 43.65 31.16 -4.91
CA LEU A 11 43.37 31.16 -3.49
C LEU A 11 42.19 32.07 -3.11
N ALA A 12 42.03 33.21 -3.75
CA ALA A 12 40.88 34.09 -3.57
C ALA A 12 39.58 33.46 -4.11
N GLY A 13 39.63 32.68 -5.21
CA GLY A 13 38.50 31.93 -5.74
C GLY A 13 38.05 30.80 -4.82
N ILE A 14 38.99 30.07 -4.20
CA ILE A 14 38.68 28.97 -3.27
C ILE A 14 38.09 29.50 -1.94
N THR A 15 38.61 30.63 -1.42
CA THR A 15 38.03 31.24 -0.21
C THR A 15 36.66 31.84 -0.45
N ALA A 16 36.39 32.46 -1.62
CA ALA A 16 35.08 32.97 -1.97
C ALA A 16 34.06 31.82 -2.18
N PHE A 17 34.50 30.68 -2.71
CA PHE A 17 33.63 29.51 -2.86
C PHE A 17 33.34 28.84 -1.52
N ALA A 18 34.30 28.77 -0.61
CA ALA A 18 34.12 28.24 0.74
C ALA A 18 33.23 29.16 1.60
N GLN A 19 33.39 30.48 1.51
CA GLN A 19 32.51 31.44 2.16
C GLN A 19 31.05 31.37 1.62
N ASN A 20 30.88 31.26 0.31
CA ASN A 20 29.56 31.14 -0.30
C ASN A 20 28.85 29.82 0.07
N SER A 21 29.60 28.75 0.33
CA SER A 21 29.03 27.50 0.82
C SER A 21 28.73 27.51 2.33
N ALA A 22 29.53 28.22 3.13
CA ALA A 22 29.26 28.45 4.55
C ALA A 22 28.06 29.41 4.77
N ASP A 23 27.95 30.47 3.97
CA ASP A 23 26.79 31.36 4.01
C ASP A 23 25.48 30.67 3.53
N ARG A 24 25.57 29.77 2.56
CA ARG A 24 24.41 28.91 2.18
C ARG A 24 24.01 27.92 3.27
N GLN A 25 24.94 27.42 4.07
CA GLN A 25 24.63 26.56 5.22
C GLN A 25 24.09 27.36 6.42
N GLN A 26 24.47 28.65 6.57
CA GLN A 26 23.89 29.53 7.59
C GLN A 26 22.53 30.11 7.21
N GLN A 27 22.21 30.17 5.91
CA GLN A 27 20.87 30.53 5.39
C GLN A 27 19.95 29.33 5.19
N ALA A 28 20.41 28.12 5.44
CA ALA A 28 19.49 27.00 5.69
C ALA A 28 18.73 27.37 6.97
N GLY A 29 17.59 28.04 6.79
CA GLY A 29 16.72 28.50 7.86
C GLY A 29 16.53 27.37 8.86
N LYS A 30 16.50 27.72 10.15
CA LYS A 30 16.14 26.81 11.23
C LYS A 30 14.99 25.97 10.74
N VAL A 31 15.25 24.68 10.48
CA VAL A 31 14.17 23.73 10.16
C VAL A 31 13.35 23.64 11.44
N GLU A 32 12.28 24.39 11.47
CA GLU A 32 11.30 24.27 12.54
C GLU A 32 10.74 22.86 12.44
N VAL A 33 10.91 22.07 13.48
CA VAL A 33 10.33 20.72 13.54
C VAL A 33 8.82 20.90 13.56
N VAL A 34 8.20 20.79 12.39
CA VAL A 34 6.75 20.79 12.28
C VAL A 34 6.30 19.40 12.70
N SER A 35 5.49 19.33 13.75
CA SER A 35 4.84 18.08 14.12
C SER A 35 3.77 17.74 13.06
N TRP A 36 3.88 16.59 12.43
CA TRP A 36 2.89 16.09 11.50
C TRP A 36 1.87 15.25 12.26
N THR A 37 0.61 15.64 12.18
CA THR A 37 -0.49 14.80 12.63
C THR A 37 -1.02 14.05 11.41
N LEU A 38 -0.96 12.71 11.45
CA LEU A 38 -1.66 11.89 10.49
C LEU A 38 -3.16 12.11 10.68
N THR A 39 -3.79 12.72 9.69
CA THR A 39 -5.23 12.85 9.64
C THR A 39 -5.72 11.89 8.56
N PRO A 40 -6.67 11.01 8.84
CA PRO A 40 -7.27 10.15 7.83
C PRO A 40 -7.73 10.99 6.65
N MET A 41 -7.42 10.54 5.44
CA MET A 41 -7.89 11.17 4.20
C MET A 41 -9.32 10.70 3.93
N ASP A 42 -10.20 10.93 4.89
CA ASP A 42 -11.63 10.76 4.69
C ASP A 42 -12.26 12.02 4.06
N GLY A 43 -13.44 11.88 3.52
CA GLY A 43 -14.17 12.99 2.94
C GLY A 43 -14.66 14.04 3.93
N SER A 44 -14.50 13.83 5.25
CA SER A 44 -15.04 14.68 6.32
C SER A 44 -14.54 16.13 6.25
N ARG A 45 -13.26 16.31 5.87
CA ARG A 45 -12.62 17.64 5.76
C ARG A 45 -13.20 18.51 4.63
N VAL A 46 -13.81 17.90 3.64
CA VAL A 46 -14.44 18.57 2.49
C VAL A 46 -15.95 18.40 2.49
N GLY A 47 -16.51 17.80 3.54
CA GLY A 47 -17.94 17.53 3.67
C GLY A 47 -18.43 16.40 2.76
N ALA A 48 -17.52 15.64 2.14
CA ALA A 48 -17.89 14.48 1.36
C ALA A 48 -18.14 13.28 2.28
N LYS A 49 -19.21 12.55 2.03
CA LYS A 49 -19.47 11.24 2.64
C LYS A 49 -18.68 10.18 1.90
N SER A 50 -18.56 8.98 2.46
CA SER A 50 -18.00 7.83 1.77
C SER A 50 -18.66 7.69 0.39
N PRO A 51 -17.88 7.58 -0.70
CA PRO A 51 -18.44 7.47 -2.04
C PRO A 51 -19.25 6.18 -2.18
N SER A 52 -20.50 6.31 -2.59
CA SER A 52 -21.32 5.21 -3.08
C SER A 52 -21.73 5.49 -4.50
N SER A 53 -22.23 4.49 -5.20
CA SER A 53 -22.72 4.66 -6.59
C SER A 53 -23.83 5.70 -6.69
N ASP A 54 -24.60 5.87 -5.60
CA ASP A 54 -25.76 6.75 -5.56
C ASP A 54 -25.40 8.19 -5.18
N ASP A 55 -24.20 8.42 -4.62
CA ASP A 55 -23.77 9.70 -4.03
C ASP A 55 -22.85 10.53 -4.92
N VAL A 56 -22.64 10.15 -6.19
CA VAL A 56 -21.70 10.85 -7.09
C VAL A 56 -22.01 12.34 -7.19
N LYS A 57 -23.29 12.71 -7.30
CA LYS A 57 -23.69 14.10 -7.39
C LYS A 57 -23.44 14.84 -6.07
N GLU A 58 -23.71 14.21 -4.92
CA GLU A 58 -23.45 14.80 -3.60
C GLU A 58 -21.96 14.96 -3.35
N CYS A 59 -21.16 13.97 -3.73
CA CYS A 59 -19.71 13.96 -3.49
C CYS A 59 -18.92 14.80 -4.50
N LEU A 60 -19.32 14.79 -5.77
CA LEU A 60 -18.58 15.45 -6.86
C LEU A 60 -19.24 16.70 -7.40
N GLY A 61 -20.47 17.00 -6.97
CA GLY A 61 -21.25 18.09 -7.53
C GLY A 61 -21.68 17.85 -8.98
N GLU A 62 -22.04 18.92 -9.68
CA GLU A 62 -22.56 18.83 -11.05
C GLU A 62 -22.12 20.00 -11.92
N ILE A 63 -22.05 19.77 -13.23
CA ILE A 63 -21.88 20.84 -14.22
C ILE A 63 -23.20 21.03 -14.96
N ARG A 64 -23.77 22.24 -14.82
CA ARG A 64 -24.95 22.65 -15.57
C ARG A 64 -24.82 24.09 -16.09
N HIS A 65 -25.35 24.36 -17.27
CA HIS A 65 -25.29 25.69 -17.92
C HIS A 65 -23.88 26.31 -17.92
N GLY A 66 -22.82 25.46 -18.01
CA GLY A 66 -21.44 25.90 -18.09
C GLY A 66 -20.85 26.44 -16.78
N LYS A 67 -21.45 26.08 -15.67
CA LYS A 67 -20.95 26.33 -14.31
C LYS A 67 -20.84 25.02 -13.56
N TYR A 68 -19.84 24.90 -12.72
CA TYR A 68 -19.69 23.77 -11.80
C TYR A 68 -20.26 24.19 -10.43
N TYR A 69 -21.17 23.40 -9.93
CA TYR A 69 -21.80 23.51 -8.62
C TYR A 69 -21.14 22.48 -7.72
N ALA A 70 -20.27 22.93 -6.82
CA ALA A 70 -19.52 22.07 -5.91
C ALA A 70 -20.39 21.62 -4.73
N PRO A 71 -20.06 20.48 -4.08
CA PRO A 71 -20.78 19.98 -2.92
C PRO A 71 -20.86 20.95 -1.74
N ASP A 72 -19.86 21.83 -1.60
CA ASP A 72 -19.80 22.87 -0.58
C ASP A 72 -20.68 24.11 -0.90
N GLY A 73 -21.49 24.06 -1.95
CA GLY A 73 -22.38 25.12 -2.41
C GLY A 73 -21.71 26.21 -3.22
N LYS A 74 -20.38 26.15 -3.43
CA LYS A 74 -19.66 27.14 -4.27
C LYS A 74 -19.92 26.89 -5.74
N VAL A 75 -19.89 27.98 -6.51
CA VAL A 75 -20.11 27.92 -7.97
C VAL A 75 -18.90 28.42 -8.71
N TYR A 76 -18.40 27.64 -9.65
CA TYR A 76 -17.20 27.95 -10.42
C TYR A 76 -17.50 28.07 -11.92
N GLY A 77 -16.95 29.11 -12.53
CA GLY A 77 -17.10 29.35 -13.97
C GLY A 77 -16.07 28.56 -14.81
N ARG A 78 -16.35 28.41 -16.11
CA ARG A 78 -15.53 27.63 -17.07
C ARG A 78 -14.03 27.96 -17.11
N ARG A 79 -13.64 29.17 -16.70
CA ARG A 79 -12.24 29.62 -16.76
C ARG A 79 -11.43 29.19 -15.54
N THR A 80 -12.07 28.77 -14.47
CA THR A 80 -11.41 28.37 -13.22
C THR A 80 -10.75 26.99 -13.34
N ALA A 81 -9.64 26.78 -12.61
CA ALA A 81 -8.99 25.49 -12.52
C ALA A 81 -9.93 24.43 -11.91
N THR A 82 -10.71 24.81 -10.88
CA THR A 82 -11.70 23.97 -10.24
C THR A 82 -12.74 23.43 -11.22
N TYR A 83 -13.30 24.28 -12.08
CA TYR A 83 -14.24 23.84 -13.13
C TYR A 83 -13.59 22.83 -14.07
N LYS A 84 -12.33 23.08 -14.50
CA LYS A 84 -11.63 22.19 -15.43
C LYS A 84 -11.39 20.82 -14.81
N ALA A 85 -10.92 20.79 -13.56
CA ALA A 85 -10.70 19.56 -12.82
C ALA A 85 -12.03 18.79 -12.62
N ALA A 86 -13.07 19.48 -12.15
CA ALA A 86 -14.40 18.86 -11.97
C ALA A 86 -14.96 18.29 -13.29
N LYS A 87 -14.76 19.00 -14.41
CA LYS A 87 -15.18 18.51 -15.72
C LYS A 87 -14.51 17.20 -16.10
N GLU A 88 -13.20 17.07 -15.88
CA GLU A 88 -12.49 15.82 -16.13
C GLU A 88 -12.97 14.70 -15.21
N LEU A 89 -13.09 14.96 -13.91
CA LEU A 89 -13.59 13.99 -12.93
C LEU A 89 -15.01 13.51 -13.28
N LEU A 90 -15.93 14.43 -13.62
CA LEU A 90 -17.30 14.07 -13.97
C LEU A 90 -17.38 13.34 -15.32
N SER A 91 -16.47 13.62 -16.25
CA SER A 91 -16.47 12.98 -17.58
C SER A 91 -16.12 11.49 -17.54
N VAL A 92 -15.45 11.02 -16.48
CA VAL A 92 -15.05 9.61 -16.35
C VAL A 92 -16.00 8.79 -15.48
N GLN A 93 -17.04 9.42 -14.87
CA GLN A 93 -17.90 8.75 -13.90
C GLN A 93 -18.66 7.56 -14.49
N ASP A 94 -19.15 7.65 -15.72
CA ASP A 94 -19.84 6.53 -16.39
C ASP A 94 -18.89 5.33 -16.58
N ARG A 95 -17.61 5.61 -16.86
CA ARG A 95 -16.58 4.57 -16.98
C ARG A 95 -16.20 3.96 -15.62
N MET A 96 -16.39 4.72 -14.55
CA MET A 96 -16.12 4.30 -13.16
C MET A 96 -17.34 3.61 -12.53
N ALA A 97 -18.50 3.62 -13.17
CA ALA A 97 -19.71 2.99 -12.62
C ALA A 97 -19.49 1.52 -12.16
N PRO A 98 -18.76 0.66 -12.91
CA PRO A 98 -18.48 -0.71 -12.45
C PRO A 98 -17.65 -0.76 -11.16
N MET A 99 -16.85 0.26 -10.88
CA MET A 99 -16.05 0.33 -9.65
C MET A 99 -16.92 0.54 -8.40
N ARG A 100 -18.13 1.06 -8.56
CA ARG A 100 -19.10 1.29 -7.49
C ARG A 100 -20.06 0.14 -7.26
N GLU A 101 -19.89 -0.95 -7.98
CA GLU A 101 -20.67 -2.17 -7.78
C GLU A 101 -20.37 -2.75 -6.39
N THR A 102 -21.43 -3.03 -5.62
CA THR A 102 -21.29 -3.70 -4.31
C THR A 102 -20.92 -5.15 -4.53
N VAL A 103 -19.77 -5.56 -4.03
CA VAL A 103 -19.21 -6.92 -4.18
C VAL A 103 -19.23 -7.70 -2.88
N GLY A 104 -19.55 -7.05 -1.75
CA GLY A 104 -19.59 -7.71 -0.46
C GLY A 104 -20.12 -6.80 0.64
N TYR A 105 -20.08 -7.30 1.86
CA TYR A 105 -20.47 -6.57 3.05
C TYR A 105 -19.56 -6.96 4.23
N SER A 106 -19.05 -5.98 4.96
CA SER A 106 -18.31 -6.19 6.20
C SER A 106 -19.08 -5.67 7.40
N THR A 107 -19.20 -6.49 8.44
CA THR A 107 -19.88 -6.13 9.70
C THR A 107 -19.11 -5.13 10.54
N ARG A 108 -17.79 -4.96 10.26
CA ARG A 108 -16.89 -4.04 10.94
C ARG A 108 -15.78 -3.58 10.01
N GLU A 109 -15.17 -2.47 10.37
CA GLU A 109 -13.91 -2.06 9.77
C GLU A 109 -12.80 -3.05 10.15
N MET A 110 -11.93 -3.41 9.19
CA MET A 110 -10.76 -4.24 9.44
C MET A 110 -9.51 -3.51 8.93
N ASP A 111 -8.56 -3.30 9.81
CA ASP A 111 -7.29 -2.64 9.47
C ASP A 111 -6.14 -3.65 9.45
N VAL A 112 -5.01 -3.20 8.89
CA VAL A 112 -3.77 -3.98 8.86
C VAL A 112 -2.96 -3.67 10.10
N GLU A 113 -2.73 -4.71 10.90
CA GLU A 113 -1.83 -4.66 12.05
C GLU A 113 -0.74 -5.71 11.89
N TYR A 114 0.46 -5.38 12.37
CA TYR A 114 1.60 -6.28 12.39
C TYR A 114 1.75 -6.90 13.79
N PRO A 115 2.06 -8.17 13.92
CA PRO A 115 2.46 -9.15 12.90
C PRO A 115 1.28 -9.89 12.24
N GLU A 116 0.06 -9.70 12.71
CA GLU A 116 -1.14 -10.40 12.27
C GLU A 116 -2.37 -9.53 12.52
N SER A 117 -3.33 -9.56 11.61
CA SER A 117 -4.61 -8.86 11.74
C SER A 117 -5.73 -9.63 11.03
N GLU A 118 -6.99 -9.31 11.36
CA GLU A 118 -8.13 -9.91 10.67
C GLU A 118 -8.08 -9.68 9.15
N LEU A 119 -7.68 -8.48 8.73
CA LEU A 119 -7.58 -8.16 7.30
C LEU A 119 -6.47 -8.95 6.61
N SER A 120 -5.30 -9.09 7.24
CA SER A 120 -4.22 -9.89 6.67
C SER A 120 -4.57 -11.37 6.59
N ASN A 121 -5.27 -11.91 7.59
CA ASN A 121 -5.76 -13.29 7.57
C ASN A 121 -6.81 -13.48 6.47
N TRP A 122 -7.81 -12.61 6.41
CA TRP A 122 -8.81 -12.65 5.36
C TRP A 122 -8.17 -12.58 3.95
N PHE A 123 -7.18 -11.74 3.77
CA PHE A 123 -6.45 -11.60 2.49
C PHE A 123 -5.78 -12.91 2.08
N ILE A 124 -4.99 -13.51 2.97
CA ILE A 124 -4.23 -14.70 2.63
C ILE A 124 -5.12 -15.94 2.49
N ASP A 125 -6.16 -16.06 3.30
CA ASP A 125 -7.12 -17.17 3.23
C ASP A 125 -7.84 -17.18 1.88
N ASN A 126 -8.26 -15.99 1.39
CA ASN A 126 -8.86 -15.88 0.06
C ASN A 126 -7.88 -16.23 -1.07
N ILE A 127 -6.60 -15.89 -0.95
CA ILE A 127 -5.58 -16.29 -1.93
C ILE A 127 -5.41 -17.81 -1.91
N MET A 128 -5.29 -18.42 -0.74
CA MET A 128 -5.14 -19.87 -0.61
C MET A 128 -6.34 -20.62 -1.19
N GLU A 129 -7.56 -20.17 -0.86
CA GLU A 129 -8.80 -20.74 -1.39
C GLU A 129 -8.86 -20.63 -2.93
N ALA A 130 -8.58 -19.44 -3.47
CA ALA A 130 -8.59 -19.21 -4.91
C ALA A 130 -7.56 -20.07 -5.63
N VAL A 131 -6.34 -20.18 -5.10
CA VAL A 131 -5.28 -21.01 -5.65
C VAL A 131 -5.67 -22.50 -5.60
N ALA A 132 -6.21 -22.98 -4.48
CA ALA A 132 -6.65 -24.36 -4.35
C ALA A 132 -7.76 -24.68 -5.37
N LYS A 133 -8.74 -23.78 -5.51
CA LYS A 133 -9.86 -23.94 -6.45
C LYS A 133 -9.40 -23.96 -7.91
N GLU A 134 -8.58 -23.03 -8.32
CA GLU A 134 -8.14 -22.88 -9.71
C GLU A 134 -7.11 -23.95 -10.12
N SER A 135 -6.22 -24.35 -9.19
CA SER A 135 -5.22 -25.40 -9.45
C SER A 135 -5.77 -26.83 -9.31
N GLY A 136 -6.85 -27.01 -8.56
CA GLY A 136 -7.35 -28.32 -8.15
C GLY A 136 -6.41 -29.07 -7.21
N LYS A 137 -5.45 -28.36 -6.57
CA LYS A 137 -4.44 -28.93 -5.68
C LYS A 137 -4.65 -28.46 -4.24
N SER A 138 -4.14 -29.26 -3.28
CA SER A 138 -4.14 -28.88 -1.87
C SER A 138 -3.14 -27.72 -1.64
N VAL A 139 -3.56 -26.72 -0.86
CA VAL A 139 -2.72 -25.60 -0.43
C VAL A 139 -2.66 -25.64 1.09
N SER A 140 -1.49 -25.91 1.64
CA SER A 140 -1.25 -26.00 3.08
C SER A 140 -0.63 -24.73 3.67
N PHE A 141 -0.01 -23.89 2.82
CA PHE A 141 0.70 -22.72 3.27
C PHE A 141 0.47 -21.52 2.33
N GLY A 142 0.28 -20.35 2.90
CA GLY A 142 0.11 -19.11 2.16
C GLY A 142 1.13 -18.05 2.59
N VAL A 143 1.68 -17.33 1.62
CA VAL A 143 2.56 -16.18 1.87
C VAL A 143 2.11 -15.00 1.03
N GLY A 144 1.72 -13.93 1.71
CA GLY A 144 1.45 -12.62 1.13
C GLY A 144 2.38 -11.57 1.73
N ASN A 145 2.23 -10.30 1.37
CA ASN A 145 3.00 -9.23 1.97
C ASN A 145 2.13 -8.10 2.52
N PHE A 146 2.53 -7.56 3.66
CA PHE A 146 1.83 -6.43 4.29
C PHE A 146 1.83 -5.19 3.40
N GLY A 147 2.94 -4.93 2.70
CA GLY A 147 3.04 -3.81 1.76
C GLY A 147 2.06 -3.89 0.59
N GLY A 148 1.50 -5.07 0.32
CA GLY A 148 0.46 -5.30 -0.69
C GLY A 148 -0.92 -4.81 -0.29
N ILE A 149 -1.20 -4.65 1.02
CA ILE A 149 -2.47 -4.18 1.56
C ILE A 149 -2.35 -2.68 1.84
N ARG A 150 -3.08 -1.85 1.11
CA ARG A 150 -2.86 -0.39 1.06
C ARG A 150 -3.83 0.45 1.88
N CYS A 151 -4.97 -0.09 2.22
CA CYS A 151 -5.98 0.57 3.06
C CYS A 151 -6.82 -0.47 3.80
N ALA A 152 -7.51 -0.02 4.86
CA ALA A 152 -8.45 -0.82 5.62
C ALA A 152 -9.66 -1.24 4.77
N MET A 153 -10.29 -2.34 5.14
CA MET A 153 -11.61 -2.72 4.63
C MET A 153 -12.68 -1.92 5.40
N PRO A 154 -13.53 -1.13 4.74
CA PRO A 154 -14.53 -0.35 5.44
C PRO A 154 -15.64 -1.23 6.04
N GLN A 155 -16.33 -0.71 7.05
CA GLN A 155 -17.58 -1.31 7.53
C GLN A 155 -18.73 -0.97 6.58
N GLY A 156 -19.63 -1.91 6.36
CA GLY A 156 -20.80 -1.73 5.49
C GLY A 156 -20.64 -2.40 4.14
N ASN A 157 -21.27 -1.82 3.13
CA ASN A 157 -21.15 -2.30 1.75
C ASN A 157 -19.73 -2.09 1.24
N ILE A 158 -19.15 -3.14 0.70
CA ILE A 158 -17.84 -3.14 0.05
C ILE A 158 -18.07 -3.02 -1.44
N ILE A 159 -17.53 -1.98 -2.05
CA ILE A 159 -17.58 -1.80 -3.51
C ILE A 159 -16.27 -2.29 -4.16
N LEU A 160 -16.32 -2.53 -5.45
CA LEU A 160 -15.15 -3.02 -6.20
C LEU A 160 -13.96 -2.06 -6.09
N ASP A 161 -14.21 -0.75 -5.97
CA ASP A 161 -13.16 0.26 -5.82
C ASP A 161 -12.43 0.12 -4.46
N ASP A 162 -13.13 -0.26 -3.39
CA ASP A 162 -12.50 -0.53 -2.09
C ASP A 162 -11.47 -1.65 -2.22
N LEU A 163 -11.87 -2.77 -2.86
CA LEU A 163 -10.94 -3.91 -3.08
C LEU A 163 -9.77 -3.53 -3.98
N LYS A 164 -10.02 -2.76 -5.04
CA LYS A 164 -8.93 -2.32 -5.95
C LYS A 164 -8.02 -1.28 -5.32
N SER A 165 -8.54 -0.45 -4.43
CA SER A 165 -7.73 0.48 -3.65
C SER A 165 -6.92 -0.24 -2.58
N MET A 166 -7.48 -1.28 -1.99
CA MET A 166 -6.82 -2.13 -1.00
C MET A 166 -5.71 -2.96 -1.62
N PHE A 167 -5.92 -3.53 -2.81
CA PHE A 167 -4.98 -4.38 -3.54
C PHE A 167 -4.69 -3.83 -4.94
N PRO A 168 -4.01 -2.66 -5.08
CA PRO A 168 -3.87 -1.96 -6.36
C PRO A 168 -2.88 -2.62 -7.32
N PHE A 169 -2.13 -3.61 -6.85
CA PHE A 169 -1.09 -4.26 -7.64
C PHE A 169 -1.66 -5.35 -8.54
N ARG A 170 -1.08 -5.48 -9.74
CA ARG A 170 -1.46 -6.51 -10.71
C ARG A 170 -0.62 -7.77 -10.52
N ASN A 171 -0.49 -8.23 -9.28
CA ASN A 171 0.17 -9.50 -9.01
C ASN A 171 -0.66 -10.67 -9.55
N GLN A 172 0.01 -11.68 -10.03
CA GLN A 172 -0.59 -13.00 -10.27
C GLN A 172 -0.55 -13.79 -8.97
N ILE A 173 -1.61 -14.54 -8.70
CA ILE A 173 -1.59 -15.57 -7.66
C ILE A 173 -0.92 -16.81 -8.21
N VAL A 174 -0.07 -17.45 -7.41
CA VAL A 174 0.83 -18.52 -7.86
C VAL A 174 0.70 -19.73 -6.93
N TYR A 175 0.64 -20.92 -7.53
CA TYR A 175 0.79 -22.19 -6.84
C TYR A 175 2.24 -22.69 -6.97
N LEU A 176 2.84 -23.10 -5.86
CA LEU A 176 4.14 -23.74 -5.79
C LEU A 176 4.06 -25.04 -4.99
N GLU A 177 5.05 -25.90 -5.15
CA GLU A 177 5.31 -27.03 -4.24
C GLU A 177 6.69 -26.81 -3.63
N LEU A 178 6.75 -26.70 -2.31
CA LEU A 178 8.00 -26.53 -1.56
C LEU A 178 8.18 -27.65 -0.56
N GLN A 179 9.43 -28.06 -0.33
CA GLN A 179 9.75 -28.94 0.79
C GLN A 179 9.63 -28.17 2.11
N GLY A 180 9.31 -28.90 3.20
CA GLY A 180 9.24 -28.28 4.51
C GLY A 180 10.54 -27.61 4.95
N SER A 181 11.69 -28.13 4.51
CA SER A 181 13.00 -27.49 4.72
C SER A 181 13.12 -26.11 4.06
N GLU A 182 12.51 -25.91 2.88
CA GLU A 182 12.49 -24.62 2.19
C GLU A 182 11.55 -23.63 2.88
N ILE A 183 10.37 -24.13 3.31
CA ILE A 183 9.42 -23.34 4.11
C ILE A 183 10.06 -22.91 5.43
N ARG A 184 10.79 -23.82 6.10
CA ARG A 184 11.53 -23.51 7.32
C ARG A 184 12.55 -22.38 7.09
N ALA A 185 13.33 -22.45 6.00
CA ALA A 185 14.30 -21.43 5.66
C ALA A 185 13.64 -20.06 5.43
N ILE A 186 12.47 -20.02 4.78
CA ILE A 186 11.67 -18.80 4.62
C ILE A 186 11.23 -18.26 5.98
N LEU A 187 10.69 -19.10 6.86
CA LEU A 187 10.23 -18.70 8.20
C LEU A 187 11.38 -18.26 9.11
N GLU A 188 12.55 -18.90 9.03
CA GLU A 188 13.76 -18.49 9.76
C GLU A 188 14.25 -17.12 9.31
N LYS A 189 14.23 -16.87 7.99
CA LYS A 189 14.57 -15.55 7.44
C LYS A 189 13.60 -14.48 7.91
N MET A 190 12.30 -14.76 7.89
CA MET A 190 11.28 -13.85 8.41
C MET A 190 11.45 -13.61 9.92
N ALA A 191 11.76 -14.64 10.70
CA ALA A 191 11.99 -14.52 12.14
C ALA A 191 13.19 -13.63 12.47
N ALA A 192 14.24 -13.65 11.62
CA ALA A 192 15.44 -12.85 11.80
C ALA A 192 15.25 -11.37 11.41
N ASP A 193 14.31 -11.07 10.51
CA ASP A 193 14.06 -9.73 10.01
C ASP A 193 12.62 -9.28 10.33
N ARG A 194 11.66 -9.68 9.52
CA ARG A 194 10.26 -9.31 9.68
C ARG A 194 9.33 -10.35 9.07
N PHE A 195 8.31 -10.75 9.83
CA PHE A 195 7.26 -11.59 9.27
C PHE A 195 6.45 -10.87 8.21
N GLN A 196 6.05 -11.61 7.20
CA GLN A 196 5.07 -11.22 6.20
C GLN A 196 3.72 -11.85 6.52
N VAL A 197 2.71 -11.61 5.67
CA VAL A 197 1.39 -12.22 5.84
C VAL A 197 1.48 -13.72 5.61
N LEU A 198 1.06 -14.51 6.57
CA LEU A 198 1.11 -15.96 6.54
C LEU A 198 -0.30 -16.54 6.68
N GLY A 199 -0.56 -17.65 6.00
CA GLY A 199 -1.81 -18.41 6.08
C GLY A 199 -1.56 -19.90 6.19
N GLY A 200 -2.52 -20.65 6.78
CA GLY A 200 -2.46 -22.11 6.94
C GLY A 200 -1.43 -22.61 7.94
N CYS A 201 -0.85 -21.75 8.76
CA CYS A 201 0.25 -22.10 9.65
C CYS A 201 0.09 -21.52 11.07
N ARG A 202 0.80 -22.14 12.00
CA ARG A 202 1.08 -21.56 13.32
C ARG A 202 2.58 -21.45 13.50
N VAL A 203 3.07 -20.23 13.72
CA VAL A 203 4.51 -19.95 13.85
C VAL A 203 4.80 -19.32 15.18
N VAL A 204 5.85 -19.80 15.87
CA VAL A 204 6.37 -19.20 17.07
C VAL A 204 7.82 -18.80 16.83
N ALA A 205 8.13 -17.52 17.05
CA ALA A 205 9.48 -16.99 16.96
C ALA A 205 9.84 -16.25 18.25
N LYS A 206 11.12 -16.29 18.62
CA LYS A 206 11.66 -15.60 19.78
C LYS A 206 13.08 -15.13 19.51
N ASP A 207 13.38 -13.90 19.89
CA ASP A 207 14.72 -13.30 19.80
C ASP A 207 15.33 -13.43 18.38
N GLY A 208 14.52 -13.20 17.34
CA GLY A 208 14.94 -13.30 15.95
C GLY A 208 15.15 -14.73 15.44
N LYS A 209 14.62 -15.73 16.12
CA LYS A 209 14.76 -17.15 15.75
C LYS A 209 13.41 -17.85 15.69
N LEU A 210 13.25 -18.71 14.71
CA LEU A 210 12.12 -19.63 14.63
C LEU A 210 12.22 -20.65 15.78
N VAL A 211 11.16 -20.77 16.57
CA VAL A 211 11.05 -21.76 17.66
C VAL A 211 10.27 -22.98 17.21
N SER A 212 9.11 -22.77 16.57
CA SER A 212 8.30 -23.85 16.01
C SER A 212 7.48 -23.33 14.82
N ALA A 213 7.15 -24.24 13.94
CA ALA A 213 6.18 -24.05 12.87
C ALA A 213 5.30 -25.30 12.74
N GLU A 214 4.01 -25.07 12.53
CA GLU A 214 3.00 -26.10 12.27
C GLU A 214 2.27 -25.75 10.97
N LEU A 215 2.02 -26.75 10.14
CA LEU A 215 1.20 -26.66 8.94
C LEU A 215 0.14 -27.76 8.97
N ASP A 216 -1.08 -27.47 8.54
CA ASP A 216 -2.21 -28.41 8.61
C ASP A 216 -2.46 -28.95 10.04
N GLY A 217 -2.06 -28.21 11.10
CA GLY A 217 -2.17 -28.64 12.49
C GLY A 217 -1.07 -29.58 12.98
N GLU A 218 -0.09 -29.92 12.14
CA GLU A 218 1.02 -30.81 12.45
C GLU A 218 2.35 -30.07 12.42
N PRO A 219 3.37 -30.48 13.20
CA PRO A 219 4.71 -29.93 13.12
C PRO A 219 5.26 -29.97 11.68
N LEU A 220 5.91 -28.89 11.26
CA LEU A 220 6.53 -28.79 9.92
C LEU A 220 7.57 -29.92 9.72
N ASP A 221 7.29 -30.81 8.76
CA ASP A 221 8.18 -31.90 8.36
C ASP A 221 9.06 -31.46 7.19
N ASP A 222 10.36 -31.38 7.41
CA ASP A 222 11.34 -30.90 6.45
C ASP A 222 11.41 -31.73 5.16
N ALA A 223 11.03 -33.00 5.20
CA ALA A 223 11.07 -33.91 4.05
C ALA A 223 9.76 -33.92 3.25
N ARG A 224 8.67 -33.45 3.83
CA ARG A 224 7.34 -33.43 3.19
C ARG A 224 7.24 -32.28 2.19
N TRP A 225 6.55 -32.51 1.07
CA TRP A 225 6.16 -31.49 0.11
C TRP A 225 4.81 -30.88 0.50
N TYR A 226 4.71 -29.55 0.40
CA TYR A 226 3.52 -28.78 0.72
C TYR A 226 3.12 -27.91 -0.46
N GLY A 227 1.82 -27.83 -0.74
CA GLY A 227 1.28 -26.86 -1.67
C GLY A 227 1.28 -25.46 -1.04
N VAL A 228 1.80 -24.51 -1.77
CA VAL A 228 1.99 -23.13 -1.31
C VAL A 228 1.31 -22.15 -2.25
N ALA A 229 0.55 -21.22 -1.68
CA ALA A 229 -0.02 -20.09 -2.40
C ALA A 229 0.77 -18.81 -2.12
N THR A 230 1.09 -18.06 -3.15
CA THR A 230 1.78 -16.77 -3.04
C THR A 230 1.42 -15.84 -4.19
N ILE A 231 2.10 -14.69 -4.27
CA ILE A 231 1.95 -13.70 -5.33
C ILE A 231 3.25 -13.54 -6.13
N SER A 232 3.13 -13.20 -7.40
CA SER A 232 4.29 -13.06 -8.31
C SER A 232 5.37 -12.12 -7.79
N PHE A 233 5.01 -11.05 -7.08
CA PHE A 233 5.96 -10.12 -6.48
C PHE A 233 6.94 -10.80 -5.51
N LEU A 234 6.44 -11.70 -4.65
CA LEU A 234 7.31 -12.42 -3.70
C LEU A 234 8.15 -13.48 -4.41
N LEU A 235 7.58 -14.16 -5.41
CA LEU A 235 8.32 -15.12 -6.23
C LEU A 235 9.49 -14.50 -6.98
N GLU A 236 9.40 -13.22 -7.33
CA GLU A 236 10.45 -12.45 -7.99
C GLU A 236 11.47 -11.84 -7.01
N GLY A 237 11.42 -12.21 -5.73
CA GLY A 237 12.32 -11.72 -4.68
C GLY A 237 11.85 -10.44 -3.99
N GLY A 238 10.55 -10.10 -4.11
CA GLY A 238 9.96 -8.99 -3.38
C GLY A 238 10.05 -9.18 -1.85
N ASP A 239 10.20 -8.08 -1.12
CA ASP A 239 10.42 -8.06 0.34
C ASP A 239 11.56 -8.99 0.81
N GLY A 240 12.46 -9.32 -0.12
CA GLY A 240 13.65 -10.11 0.13
C GLY A 240 13.41 -11.62 0.34
N LEU A 241 12.27 -12.16 -0.06
CA LEU A 241 11.92 -13.59 0.03
C LEU A 241 12.32 -14.36 -1.21
#